data_99e13e834c7be834e242fb0dc814650e
#
_entry.id   99e13e834c7be834e242fb0dc814650e
#
_cell.length_a   1.000
_cell.length_b   1.000
_cell.length_c   1.000
_cell.angle_alpha   90.00
_cell.angle_beta   90.00
_cell.angle_gamma   90.00
#
_symmetry.space_group_name_H-M   'P 1'
#
loop_
_entity.id
_entity.type
_entity.pdbx_description
1 polymer ?
#
loop_
_entity_poly.entity_id
_entity_poly.type
_entity_poly.pdbx_seq_one_letter_code
_entity_poly.pdbx_strand_id
1 'polypeptide(L)'
;MSDKLKLYHAVNSPNSRRVRIFLAEKGLKPTLISVDLGAGEQHSEAYRATNPRCVVPALVLDDGTTIAEVPAIMRYLDEAFPDTPLLGATSKDKGLVVMWERFAELEGFAPVMEGVRNKAERLKGRAIAGPHGYEQIPALVDRSVLRVQNFLADLNGRLEQVPFVAGERFSAADITALVTIDFAKALDISIPQGHRALMRWKDAVSARPSMSA
;
A
#
# COMPACT_ATOMS: atom_id res chain seq x y z
N MET A 1 5.59 -13.71 -20.06
CA MET A 1 5.92 -12.27 -20.10
C MET A 1 6.15 -11.67 -18.70
N SER A 2 5.43 -12.10 -17.66
CA SER A 2 5.67 -11.61 -16.28
C SER A 2 7.02 -12.05 -15.69
N ASP A 3 7.58 -13.15 -16.17
CA ASP A 3 8.81 -13.76 -15.64
C ASP A 3 10.09 -12.91 -15.88
N LYS A 4 9.99 -11.90 -16.75
CA LYS A 4 11.08 -10.95 -17.00
C LYS A 4 11.03 -9.72 -16.06
N LEU A 5 9.91 -9.51 -15.39
CA LEU A 5 9.77 -8.43 -14.42
C LEU A 5 10.51 -8.80 -13.12
N LYS A 6 11.14 -7.80 -12.50
CA LYS A 6 11.80 -7.96 -11.20
C LYS A 6 11.16 -6.96 -10.21
N LEU A 7 10.65 -7.47 -9.09
CA LEU A 7 10.14 -6.62 -8.02
C LEU A 7 11.13 -6.58 -6.86
N TYR A 8 11.77 -5.45 -6.67
CA TYR A 8 12.52 -5.16 -5.45
C TYR A 8 11.53 -4.82 -4.33
N HIS A 9 11.55 -5.58 -3.25
CA HIS A 9 10.59 -5.47 -2.19
C HIS A 9 11.20 -5.76 -0.82
N ALA A 10 10.54 -5.34 0.25
CA ALA A 10 10.82 -5.82 1.59
C ALA A 10 9.58 -6.55 2.13
N VAL A 11 9.79 -7.72 2.75
CA VAL A 11 8.68 -8.57 3.24
C VAL A 11 7.78 -7.79 4.21
N ASN A 12 8.37 -7.04 5.13
CA ASN A 12 7.67 -6.28 6.17
C ASN A 12 7.23 -4.86 5.73
N SER A 13 7.42 -4.49 4.44
CA SER A 13 7.00 -3.19 3.95
C SER A 13 5.52 -3.22 3.54
N PRO A 14 4.66 -2.36 4.15
CA PRO A 14 3.26 -2.25 3.75
C PRO A 14 3.10 -1.86 2.27
N ASN A 15 3.94 -0.96 1.75
CA ASN A 15 3.95 -0.59 0.33
C ASN A 15 4.29 -1.77 -0.57
N SER A 16 5.29 -2.57 -0.20
CA SER A 16 5.64 -3.78 -0.96
C SER A 16 4.50 -4.82 -0.91
N ARG A 17 3.82 -4.95 0.24
CA ARG A 17 2.66 -5.84 0.38
C ARG A 17 1.51 -5.44 -0.55
N ARG A 18 1.22 -4.14 -0.70
CA ARG A 18 0.20 -3.66 -1.65
C ARG A 18 0.47 -4.16 -3.07
N VAL A 19 1.72 -4.05 -3.53
CA VAL A 19 2.10 -4.52 -4.88
C VAL A 19 2.09 -6.04 -4.98
N ARG A 20 2.55 -6.77 -3.95
CA ARG A 20 2.51 -8.25 -3.97
C ARG A 20 1.07 -8.77 -4.05
N ILE A 21 0.13 -8.20 -3.27
CA ILE A 21 -1.29 -8.55 -3.35
C ILE A 21 -1.83 -8.26 -4.76
N PHE A 22 -1.51 -7.10 -5.32
CA PHE A 22 -1.94 -6.72 -6.66
C PHE A 22 -1.44 -7.70 -7.73
N LEU A 23 -0.18 -8.10 -7.66
CA LEU A 23 0.40 -9.12 -8.54
C LEU A 23 -0.29 -10.47 -8.38
N ALA A 24 -0.55 -10.91 -7.15
CA ALA A 24 -1.23 -12.17 -6.87
C ALA A 24 -2.67 -12.19 -7.39
N GLU A 25 -3.42 -11.10 -7.25
CA GLU A 25 -4.77 -10.95 -7.82
C GLU A 25 -4.76 -11.03 -9.36
N LYS A 26 -3.71 -10.55 -10.00
CA LYS A 26 -3.53 -10.65 -11.45
C LYS A 26 -2.92 -12.00 -11.89
N GLY A 27 -2.56 -12.88 -10.97
CA GLY A 27 -1.87 -14.14 -11.27
C GLY A 27 -0.45 -13.96 -11.83
N LEU A 28 0.18 -12.80 -11.60
CA LEU A 28 1.50 -12.47 -12.09
C LEU A 28 2.59 -12.92 -11.09
N LYS A 29 3.68 -13.48 -11.61
CA LYS A 29 4.79 -14.04 -10.82
C LYS A 29 6.14 -13.45 -11.27
N PRO A 30 6.44 -12.19 -10.96
CA PRO A 30 7.74 -11.61 -11.24
C PRO A 30 8.83 -12.26 -10.38
N THR A 31 10.11 -12.06 -10.75
CA THR A 31 11.22 -12.37 -9.84
C THR A 31 11.19 -11.42 -8.66
N LEU A 32 11.07 -11.97 -7.44
CA LEU A 32 11.11 -11.17 -6.20
C LEU A 32 12.56 -11.02 -5.73
N ILE A 33 13.01 -9.78 -5.51
CA ILE A 33 14.34 -9.45 -4.99
C ILE A 33 14.13 -8.75 -3.65
N SER A 34 14.55 -9.42 -2.58
CA SER A 34 14.43 -8.87 -1.23
C SER A 34 15.42 -7.74 -1.00
N VAL A 35 14.96 -6.69 -0.32
CA VAL A 35 15.77 -5.56 0.16
C VAL A 35 15.66 -5.50 1.68
N ASP A 36 16.77 -5.62 2.39
CA ASP A 36 16.80 -5.57 3.86
C ASP A 36 16.75 -4.11 4.35
N LEU A 37 15.54 -3.66 4.71
CA LEU A 37 15.35 -2.33 5.28
C LEU A 37 15.94 -2.19 6.68
N GLY A 38 16.11 -3.30 7.41
CA GLY A 38 16.71 -3.32 8.74
C GLY A 38 18.21 -3.03 8.68
N ALA A 39 18.90 -3.64 7.71
CA ALA A 39 20.32 -3.37 7.41
C ALA A 39 20.53 -2.05 6.67
N GLY A 40 19.48 -1.37 6.20
CA GLY A 40 19.61 -0.13 5.44
C GLY A 40 20.02 -0.34 3.98
N GLU A 41 19.82 -1.54 3.43
CA GLU A 41 20.22 -1.91 2.06
C GLU A 41 19.65 -0.97 0.99
N GLN A 42 18.46 -0.38 1.22
CA GLN A 42 17.86 0.60 0.33
C GLN A 42 18.72 1.88 0.14
N HIS A 43 19.70 2.08 0.98
CA HIS A 43 20.67 3.20 0.88
C HIS A 43 22.01 2.79 0.26
N SER A 44 22.22 1.50 -0.06
CA SER A 44 23.42 1.03 -0.74
C SER A 44 23.57 1.64 -2.14
N GLU A 45 24.78 1.73 -2.65
CA GLU A 45 25.04 2.17 -4.02
C GLU A 45 24.32 1.29 -5.05
N ALA A 46 24.36 -0.03 -4.84
CA ALA A 46 23.70 -0.99 -5.72
C ALA A 46 22.18 -0.76 -5.80
N TYR A 47 21.50 -0.51 -4.67
CA TYR A 47 20.07 -0.25 -4.70
C TYR A 47 19.75 1.17 -5.23
N ARG A 48 20.58 2.17 -4.93
CA ARG A 48 20.43 3.53 -5.49
C ARG A 48 20.50 3.56 -7.01
N ALA A 49 21.29 2.69 -7.62
CA ALA A 49 21.33 2.53 -9.08
C ALA A 49 19.99 2.02 -9.63
N THR A 50 19.25 1.23 -8.85
CA THR A 50 17.89 0.76 -9.21
C THR A 50 16.83 1.81 -8.88
N ASN A 51 16.86 2.36 -7.67
CA ASN A 51 15.89 3.39 -7.23
C ASN A 51 16.59 4.47 -6.38
N PRO A 52 16.94 5.62 -6.98
CA PRO A 52 17.61 6.72 -6.28
C PRO A 52 16.78 7.34 -5.15
N ARG A 53 15.46 7.06 -5.13
CA ARG A 53 14.58 7.47 -4.02
C ARG A 53 14.78 6.65 -2.74
N CYS A 54 15.56 5.56 -2.78
CA CYS A 54 15.87 4.70 -1.62
C CYS A 54 14.62 4.16 -0.92
N VAL A 55 13.57 3.82 -1.66
CA VAL A 55 12.31 3.27 -1.15
C VAL A 55 11.93 1.99 -1.90
N VAL A 56 11.17 1.14 -1.24
CA VAL A 56 10.56 -0.06 -1.84
C VAL A 56 9.04 0.08 -1.81
N PRO A 57 8.32 -0.54 -2.77
CA PRO A 57 8.81 -1.37 -3.86
C PRO A 57 9.35 -0.58 -5.07
N ALA A 58 10.12 -1.28 -5.91
CA ALA A 58 10.51 -0.82 -7.25
C ALA A 58 10.37 -1.97 -8.25
N LEU A 59 9.70 -1.73 -9.36
CA LEU A 59 9.51 -2.69 -10.44
C LEU A 59 10.49 -2.38 -11.56
N VAL A 60 11.33 -3.36 -11.92
CA VAL A 60 12.25 -3.26 -13.05
C VAL A 60 11.71 -4.09 -14.21
N LEU A 61 11.56 -3.47 -15.35
CA LEU A 61 11.08 -4.06 -16.59
C LEU A 61 12.19 -4.82 -17.32
N ASP A 62 11.86 -5.53 -18.39
CA ASP A 62 12.81 -6.32 -19.18
C ASP A 62 13.81 -5.47 -19.97
N ASP A 63 13.49 -4.22 -20.26
CA ASP A 63 14.39 -3.24 -20.89
C ASP A 63 15.27 -2.48 -19.89
N GLY A 64 15.18 -2.80 -18.59
CA GLY A 64 15.89 -2.14 -17.51
C GLY A 64 15.21 -0.90 -16.94
N THR A 65 14.08 -0.47 -17.49
CA THR A 65 13.32 0.67 -16.94
C THR A 65 12.82 0.36 -15.53
N THR A 66 13.04 1.28 -14.59
CA THR A 66 12.52 1.17 -13.22
C THR A 66 11.27 2.03 -13.06
N ILE A 67 10.20 1.40 -12.56
CA ILE A 67 8.99 2.08 -12.10
C ILE A 67 8.93 1.99 -10.57
N ALA A 68 8.95 3.13 -9.90
CA ALA A 68 8.75 3.24 -8.46
C ALA A 68 7.37 3.87 -8.17
N GLU A 69 7.00 3.94 -6.87
CA GLU A 69 5.71 4.35 -6.35
C GLU A 69 4.58 3.33 -6.65
N VAL A 70 3.88 2.95 -5.58
CA VAL A 70 2.84 1.89 -5.64
C VAL A 70 1.77 2.17 -6.69
N PRO A 71 1.18 3.39 -6.78
CA PRO A 71 0.16 3.67 -7.79
C PRO A 71 0.68 3.58 -9.22
N ALA A 72 1.94 3.97 -9.46
CA ALA A 72 2.56 3.89 -10.78
C ALA A 72 2.82 2.43 -11.19
N ILE A 73 3.32 1.61 -10.26
CA ILE A 73 3.52 0.19 -10.48
C ILE A 73 2.18 -0.51 -10.77
N MET A 74 1.14 -0.25 -9.95
CA MET A 74 -0.19 -0.82 -10.15
C MET A 74 -0.77 -0.40 -11.51
N ARG A 75 -0.59 0.87 -11.90
CA ARG A 75 -1.03 1.39 -13.19
C ARG A 75 -0.38 0.65 -14.35
N TYR A 76 0.95 0.53 -14.33
CA TYR A 76 1.67 -0.20 -15.35
C TYR A 76 1.20 -1.66 -15.45
N LEU A 77 1.09 -2.34 -14.31
CA LEU A 77 0.66 -3.75 -14.28
C LEU A 77 -0.77 -3.94 -14.78
N ASP A 78 -1.67 -3.01 -14.49
CA ASP A 78 -3.07 -3.11 -14.92
C ASP A 78 -3.21 -2.89 -16.43
N GLU A 79 -2.45 -1.96 -16.99
CA GLU A 79 -2.46 -1.67 -18.43
C GLU A 79 -1.70 -2.73 -19.25
N ALA A 80 -0.56 -3.22 -18.75
CA ALA A 80 0.23 -4.24 -19.43
C ALA A 80 -0.40 -5.65 -19.38
N PHE A 81 -1.24 -5.93 -18.37
CA PHE A 81 -1.91 -7.22 -18.16
C PHE A 81 -3.41 -7.00 -17.88
N PRO A 82 -4.23 -6.70 -18.89
CA PRO A 82 -5.60 -6.20 -18.72
C PRO A 82 -6.64 -7.24 -18.31
N ASP A 83 -6.33 -8.55 -18.31
CA ASP A 83 -7.31 -9.63 -18.11
C ASP A 83 -8.08 -9.55 -16.79
N THR A 84 -7.46 -9.03 -15.74
CA THR A 84 -8.07 -8.80 -14.42
C THR A 84 -7.93 -7.33 -14.05
N PRO A 85 -8.86 -6.45 -14.48
CA PRO A 85 -8.72 -5.02 -14.25
C PRO A 85 -9.01 -4.65 -12.79
N LEU A 86 -7.96 -4.33 -12.03
CA LEU A 86 -8.04 -3.90 -10.63
C LEU A 86 -8.11 -2.37 -10.47
N LEU A 87 -7.83 -1.63 -11.55
CA LEU A 87 -7.99 -0.17 -11.59
C LEU A 87 -9.28 0.27 -12.32
N GLY A 88 -10.17 -0.69 -12.67
CA GLY A 88 -11.44 -0.43 -13.34
C GLY A 88 -11.40 -0.71 -14.84
N ALA A 89 -12.52 -1.19 -15.37
CA ALA A 89 -12.68 -1.57 -16.78
C ALA A 89 -13.09 -0.38 -17.67
N THR A 90 -14.07 0.41 -17.21
CA THR A 90 -14.57 1.60 -17.93
C THR A 90 -13.91 2.88 -17.42
N SER A 91 -14.00 3.97 -18.17
CA SER A 91 -13.50 5.28 -17.72
C SER A 91 -14.13 5.72 -16.40
N LYS A 92 -15.42 5.42 -16.17
CA LYS A 92 -16.12 5.69 -14.91
C LYS A 92 -15.52 4.86 -13.78
N ASP A 93 -15.36 3.54 -13.99
CA ASP A 93 -14.79 2.65 -12.96
C ASP A 93 -13.36 3.08 -12.61
N LYS A 94 -12.54 3.40 -13.61
CA LYS A 94 -11.17 3.90 -13.41
C LYS A 94 -11.16 5.16 -12.56
N GLY A 95 -12.05 6.12 -12.83
CA GLY A 95 -12.19 7.33 -12.02
C GLY A 95 -12.58 7.02 -10.57
N LEU A 96 -13.55 6.13 -10.36
CA LEU A 96 -14.01 5.75 -9.03
C LEU A 96 -12.93 4.98 -8.25
N VAL A 97 -12.24 4.03 -8.88
CA VAL A 97 -11.16 3.28 -8.21
C VAL A 97 -10.02 4.21 -7.81
N VAL A 98 -9.58 5.10 -8.70
CA VAL A 98 -8.52 6.06 -8.38
C VAL A 98 -8.95 7.00 -7.24
N MET A 99 -10.19 7.51 -7.26
CA MET A 99 -10.71 8.39 -6.21
C MET A 99 -10.67 7.70 -4.84
N TRP A 100 -11.18 6.47 -4.72
CA TRP A 100 -11.23 5.73 -3.47
C TRP A 100 -9.88 5.17 -3.04
N GLU A 101 -9.02 4.81 -3.99
CA GLU A 101 -7.64 4.42 -3.70
C GLU A 101 -6.86 5.61 -3.11
N ARG A 102 -7.02 6.82 -3.71
CA ARG A 102 -6.40 8.04 -3.18
C ARG A 102 -6.96 8.43 -1.81
N PHE A 103 -8.27 8.24 -1.57
CA PHE A 103 -8.85 8.41 -0.24
C PHE A 103 -8.19 7.47 0.77
N ALA A 104 -8.11 6.16 0.47
CA ALA A 104 -7.49 5.18 1.36
C ALA A 104 -6.00 5.47 1.60
N GLU A 105 -5.29 5.99 0.59
CA GLU A 105 -3.88 6.34 0.71
C GLU A 105 -3.68 7.63 1.53
N LEU A 106 -4.41 8.71 1.23
CA LEU A 106 -4.17 10.01 1.84
C LEU A 106 -4.77 10.13 3.25
N GLU A 107 -5.97 9.58 3.47
CA GLU A 107 -6.66 9.69 4.76
C GLU A 107 -6.38 8.51 5.69
N GLY A 108 -5.95 7.36 5.13
CA GLY A 108 -5.62 6.16 5.90
C GLY A 108 -4.11 5.87 5.93
N PHE A 109 -3.54 5.44 4.82
CA PHE A 109 -2.18 4.90 4.76
C PHE A 109 -1.10 5.92 5.14
N ALA A 110 -1.16 7.12 4.58
CA ALA A 110 -0.20 8.18 4.86
C ALA A 110 -0.21 8.61 6.34
N PRO A 111 -1.35 8.80 7.01
CA PRO A 111 -1.40 9.02 8.45
C PRO A 111 -0.80 7.88 9.28
N VAL A 112 -1.09 6.61 8.94
CA VAL A 112 -0.44 5.48 9.65
C VAL A 112 1.06 5.55 9.48
N MET A 113 1.55 5.77 8.25
CA MET A 113 2.97 5.90 7.97
C MET A 113 3.59 7.07 8.75
N GLU A 114 2.94 8.23 8.75
CA GLU A 114 3.37 9.42 9.51
C GLU A 114 3.50 9.12 11.00
N GLY A 115 2.45 8.54 11.60
CA GLY A 115 2.43 8.21 13.02
C GLY A 115 3.51 7.20 13.40
N VAL A 116 3.61 6.09 12.66
CA VAL A 116 4.63 5.06 12.91
C VAL A 116 6.05 5.61 12.79
N ARG A 117 6.32 6.43 11.78
CA ARG A 117 7.67 6.96 11.54
C ARG A 117 8.05 8.05 12.55
N ASN A 118 7.08 8.76 13.10
CA ASN A 118 7.32 9.74 14.17
C ASN A 118 7.31 9.13 15.58
N LYS A 119 6.76 7.90 15.76
CA LYS A 119 6.71 7.18 17.05
C LYS A 119 7.90 6.25 17.25
N ALA A 120 8.33 5.56 16.20
CA ALA A 120 9.26 4.43 16.32
C ALA A 120 10.71 4.91 16.53
N GLU A 121 11.32 4.58 17.68
CA GLU A 121 12.71 4.97 18.02
C GLU A 121 13.73 4.51 16.96
N ARG A 122 13.56 3.31 16.39
CA ARG A 122 14.42 2.79 15.31
C ARG A 122 14.41 3.62 14.02
N LEU A 123 13.48 4.57 13.90
CA LEU A 123 13.33 5.48 12.76
C LEU A 123 13.73 6.92 13.08
N LYS A 124 14.40 7.15 14.22
CA LYS A 124 14.95 8.45 14.57
C LYS A 124 15.87 8.99 13.46
N GLY A 125 15.73 10.25 13.12
CA GLY A 125 16.40 10.89 11.98
C GLY A 125 15.85 10.47 10.60
N ARG A 126 14.82 9.60 10.57
CA ARG A 126 14.22 9.05 9.34
C ARG A 126 12.69 9.14 9.37
N ALA A 127 12.14 10.24 9.86
CA ALA A 127 10.70 10.47 9.96
C ALA A 127 9.98 10.42 8.60
N ILE A 128 10.70 10.65 7.51
CA ILE A 128 10.19 10.50 6.15
C ILE A 128 11.03 9.43 5.43
N ALA A 129 10.38 8.55 4.65
CA ALA A 129 11.08 7.58 3.83
C ALA A 129 11.76 8.27 2.64
N GLY A 130 12.97 7.82 2.29
CA GLY A 130 13.70 8.36 1.15
C GLY A 130 15.18 8.59 1.44
N PRO A 131 15.87 9.33 0.55
CA PRO A 131 17.33 9.52 0.63
C PRO A 131 17.76 10.57 1.65
N HIS A 132 16.83 11.37 2.18
CA HIS A 132 17.13 12.48 3.09
C HIS A 132 16.73 12.14 4.53
N GLY A 133 17.50 12.67 5.50
CA GLY A 133 17.17 12.56 6.91
C GLY A 133 16.19 13.66 7.35
N TYR A 134 15.25 13.27 8.21
CA TYR A 134 14.29 14.20 8.86
C TYR A 134 14.07 13.76 10.29
N GLU A 135 14.10 14.72 11.21
CA GLU A 135 13.82 14.45 12.61
C GLU A 135 12.35 14.14 12.85
N GLN A 136 12.10 13.35 13.89
CA GLN A 136 10.78 13.02 14.35
C GLN A 136 10.09 14.23 15.01
N ILE A 137 8.78 14.35 14.79
CA ILE A 137 7.93 15.36 15.43
C ILE A 137 6.85 14.61 16.20
N PRO A 138 7.02 14.35 17.51
CA PRO A 138 6.09 13.53 18.30
C PRO A 138 4.63 14.00 18.25
N ALA A 139 4.39 15.30 18.18
CA ALA A 139 3.04 15.86 18.06
C ALA A 139 2.27 15.39 16.80
N LEU A 140 2.97 14.94 15.76
CA LEU A 140 2.32 14.37 14.57
C LEU A 140 1.70 12.99 14.84
N VAL A 141 2.16 12.29 15.87
CA VAL A 141 1.62 10.96 16.24
C VAL A 141 0.16 11.08 16.66
N ASP A 142 -0.18 12.03 17.52
CA ASP A 142 -1.55 12.24 18.01
C ASP A 142 -2.50 12.62 16.86
N ARG A 143 -2.06 13.53 15.98
CA ARG A 143 -2.82 13.90 14.79
C ARG A 143 -3.03 12.70 13.86
N SER A 144 -2.00 11.89 13.67
CA SER A 144 -2.07 10.68 12.83
C SER A 144 -3.07 9.68 13.39
N VAL A 145 -3.08 9.46 14.70
CA VAL A 145 -4.06 8.56 15.37
C VAL A 145 -5.49 9.04 15.11
N LEU A 146 -5.77 10.34 15.30
CA LEU A 146 -7.09 10.92 15.05
C LEU A 146 -7.51 10.76 13.58
N ARG A 147 -6.59 11.02 12.64
CA ARG A 147 -6.88 10.85 11.20
C ARG A 147 -7.21 9.40 10.86
N VAL A 148 -6.47 8.44 11.39
CA VAL A 148 -6.75 7.00 11.16
C VAL A 148 -8.10 6.60 11.76
N GLN A 149 -8.47 7.10 12.94
CA GLN A 149 -9.78 6.83 13.54
C GLN A 149 -10.92 7.39 12.68
N ASN A 150 -10.78 8.60 12.16
CA ASN A 150 -11.74 9.20 11.23
C ASN A 150 -11.82 8.38 9.93
N PHE A 151 -10.69 8.01 9.36
CA PHE A 151 -10.64 7.13 8.18
C PHE A 151 -11.41 5.83 8.38
N LEU A 152 -11.27 5.17 9.54
CA LEU A 152 -12.01 3.94 9.84
C LEU A 152 -13.53 4.19 9.92
N ALA A 153 -13.96 5.33 10.48
CA ALA A 153 -15.36 5.71 10.55
C ALA A 153 -15.95 5.99 9.16
N ASP A 154 -15.25 6.78 8.35
CA ASP A 154 -15.66 7.14 6.99
C ASP A 154 -15.72 5.90 6.09
N LEU A 155 -14.71 5.01 6.20
CA LEU A 155 -14.67 3.76 5.48
C LEU A 155 -15.83 2.82 5.89
N ASN A 156 -16.16 2.74 7.19
CA ASN A 156 -17.34 1.99 7.64
C ASN A 156 -18.62 2.52 7.01
N GLY A 157 -18.84 3.84 7.04
CA GLY A 157 -20.02 4.48 6.42
C GLY A 157 -20.10 4.22 4.92
N ARG A 158 -18.94 4.20 4.23
CA ARG A 158 -18.89 3.83 2.81
C ARG A 158 -19.32 2.37 2.59
N LEU A 159 -18.81 1.44 3.40
CA LEU A 159 -19.06 0.00 3.28
C LEU A 159 -20.45 -0.43 3.79
N GLU A 160 -21.24 0.45 4.37
CA GLU A 160 -22.67 0.26 4.59
C GLU A 160 -23.46 0.35 3.27
N GLN A 161 -22.94 1.03 2.27
CA GLN A 161 -23.62 1.32 1.00
C GLN A 161 -23.15 0.42 -0.15
N VAL A 162 -21.95 -0.14 -0.07
CA VAL A 162 -21.32 -0.91 -1.15
C VAL A 162 -20.54 -2.10 -0.61
N PRO A 163 -20.38 -3.18 -1.40
CA PRO A 163 -19.64 -4.36 -0.98
C PRO A 163 -18.13 -4.17 -0.94
N PHE A 164 -17.56 -3.32 -1.79
CA PHE A 164 -16.13 -2.99 -1.85
C PHE A 164 -15.90 -1.49 -1.87
N VAL A 165 -14.69 -1.04 -1.51
CA VAL A 165 -14.37 0.37 -1.30
C VAL A 165 -14.75 1.24 -2.51
N ALA A 166 -14.40 0.81 -3.73
CA ALA A 166 -14.72 1.57 -4.94
C ALA A 166 -16.13 1.28 -5.51
N GLY A 167 -16.86 0.29 -5.00
CA GLY A 167 -18.23 -0.07 -5.45
C GLY A 167 -18.47 -1.56 -5.48
N GLU A 168 -18.94 -2.10 -6.64
CA GLU A 168 -19.42 -3.49 -6.75
C GLU A 168 -18.31 -4.53 -6.86
N ARG A 169 -17.08 -4.15 -7.14
CA ARG A 169 -15.97 -5.06 -7.42
C ARG A 169 -14.75 -4.75 -6.56
N PHE A 170 -14.04 -5.82 -6.18
CA PHE A 170 -12.73 -5.72 -5.55
C PHE A 170 -11.74 -4.97 -6.48
N SER A 171 -10.92 -4.10 -5.90
CA SER A 171 -10.03 -3.19 -6.63
C SER A 171 -8.77 -2.83 -5.83
N ALA A 172 -7.90 -2.04 -6.42
CA ALA A 172 -6.71 -1.48 -5.75
C ALA A 172 -7.07 -0.67 -4.49
N ALA A 173 -8.26 -0.04 -4.46
CA ALA A 173 -8.73 0.69 -3.29
C ALA A 173 -8.92 -0.23 -2.06
N ASP A 174 -9.41 -1.46 -2.27
CA ASP A 174 -9.55 -2.47 -1.22
C ASP A 174 -8.19 -2.96 -0.72
N ILE A 175 -7.23 -3.14 -1.62
CA ILE A 175 -5.86 -3.53 -1.26
C ILE A 175 -5.23 -2.47 -0.35
N THR A 176 -5.32 -1.20 -0.74
CA THR A 176 -4.77 -0.09 0.03
C THR A 176 -5.45 0.05 1.38
N ALA A 177 -6.79 -0.04 1.43
CA ALA A 177 -7.57 0.04 2.67
C ALA A 177 -7.23 -1.12 3.63
N LEU A 178 -7.16 -2.37 3.15
CA LEU A 178 -6.82 -3.52 3.99
C LEU A 178 -5.41 -3.40 4.57
N VAL A 179 -4.43 -3.08 3.72
CA VAL A 179 -3.03 -2.93 4.18
C VAL A 179 -2.92 -1.77 5.17
N THR A 180 -3.69 -0.70 5.00
CA THR A 180 -3.77 0.40 5.96
C THR A 180 -4.26 -0.07 7.33
N ILE A 181 -5.36 -0.82 7.38
CA ILE A 181 -5.94 -1.34 8.63
C ILE A 181 -4.96 -2.29 9.33
N ASP A 182 -4.31 -3.17 8.58
CA ASP A 182 -3.32 -4.06 9.16
C ASP A 182 -2.09 -3.31 9.68
N PHE A 183 -1.67 -2.26 8.99
CA PHE A 183 -0.54 -1.43 9.40
C PHE A 183 -0.88 -0.52 10.60
N ALA A 184 -2.15 -0.12 10.76
CA ALA A 184 -2.61 0.71 11.87
C ALA A 184 -2.39 0.07 13.25
N LYS A 185 -2.25 -1.28 13.30
CA LYS A 185 -1.86 -2.01 14.51
C LYS A 185 -0.51 -1.56 15.07
N ALA A 186 0.39 -1.04 14.27
CA ALA A 186 1.67 -0.47 14.72
C ALA A 186 1.50 0.85 15.52
N LEU A 187 0.30 1.43 15.48
CA LEU A 187 -0.12 2.57 16.30
C LEU A 187 -1.11 2.16 17.40
N ASP A 188 -1.27 0.85 17.66
CA ASP A 188 -2.22 0.28 18.62
C ASP A 188 -3.70 0.58 18.24
N ILE A 189 -3.97 0.84 16.94
CA ILE A 189 -5.32 1.11 16.44
C ILE A 189 -5.92 -0.18 15.89
N SER A 190 -7.15 -0.47 16.33
CA SER A 190 -8.00 -1.55 15.84
C SER A 190 -9.34 -1.02 15.36
N ILE A 191 -10.07 -1.83 14.58
CA ILE A 191 -11.43 -1.49 14.13
C ILE A 191 -12.34 -1.44 15.36
N PRO A 192 -13.07 -0.31 15.60
CA PRO A 192 -14.05 -0.23 16.68
C PRO A 192 -15.17 -1.27 16.50
N GLN A 193 -15.66 -1.84 17.61
CA GLN A 193 -16.70 -2.88 17.59
C GLN A 193 -18.01 -2.45 16.90
N GLY A 194 -18.30 -1.16 16.89
CA GLY A 194 -19.48 -0.58 16.20
C GLY A 194 -19.37 -0.55 14.68
N HIS A 195 -18.17 -0.70 14.11
CA HIS A 195 -17.93 -0.61 12.66
C HIS A 195 -18.18 -1.96 11.96
N ARG A 196 -19.45 -2.41 11.99
CA ARG A 196 -19.85 -3.73 11.52
C ARG A 196 -19.65 -3.95 10.01
N ALA A 197 -19.90 -2.93 9.20
CA ALA A 197 -19.71 -3.02 7.76
C ALA A 197 -18.22 -3.17 7.41
N LEU A 198 -17.36 -2.42 8.09
CA LEU A 198 -15.91 -2.51 7.94
C LEU A 198 -15.37 -3.87 8.38
N MET A 199 -15.87 -4.43 9.49
CA MET A 199 -15.48 -5.76 9.96
C MET A 199 -15.87 -6.84 8.94
N ARG A 200 -17.13 -6.86 8.48
CA ARG A 200 -17.62 -7.79 7.45
C ARG A 200 -16.78 -7.73 6.18
N TRP A 201 -16.52 -6.51 5.66
CA TRP A 201 -15.69 -6.32 4.49
C TRP A 201 -14.25 -6.83 4.72
N LYS A 202 -13.65 -6.50 5.86
CA LYS A 202 -12.30 -6.94 6.20
C LYS A 202 -12.19 -8.46 6.22
N ASP A 203 -13.16 -9.16 6.81
CA ASP A 203 -13.20 -10.63 6.87
C ASP A 203 -13.28 -11.21 5.45
N ALA A 204 -14.19 -10.69 4.61
CA ALA A 204 -14.37 -11.14 3.24
C ALA A 204 -13.12 -10.91 2.37
N VAL A 205 -12.47 -9.73 2.50
CA VAL A 205 -11.26 -9.42 1.74
C VAL A 205 -10.07 -10.22 2.26
N SER A 206 -9.93 -10.38 3.58
CA SER A 206 -8.82 -11.15 4.17
C SER A 206 -8.86 -12.64 3.83
N ALA A 207 -10.04 -13.19 3.48
CA ALA A 207 -10.20 -14.57 3.04
C ALA A 207 -9.69 -14.85 1.62
N ARG A 208 -9.34 -13.82 0.83
CA ARG A 208 -8.81 -13.98 -0.53
C ARG A 208 -7.40 -14.58 -0.48
N PRO A 209 -7.07 -15.57 -1.34
CA PRO A 209 -5.75 -16.22 -1.33
C PRO A 209 -4.57 -15.25 -1.51
N SER A 210 -4.78 -14.17 -2.26
CA SER A 210 -3.78 -13.13 -2.54
C SER A 210 -3.32 -12.37 -1.28
N MET A 211 -4.07 -12.40 -0.19
CA MET A 211 -3.73 -11.67 1.04
C MET A 211 -2.56 -12.27 1.80
N SER A 212 -2.17 -13.51 1.47
CA SER A 212 -0.97 -14.18 1.99
C SER A 212 0.32 -13.83 1.24
N ALA A 213 0.26 -13.01 0.18
CA ALA A 213 1.38 -12.67 -0.67
C ALA A 213 2.42 -11.74 -0.01
#